data_e6a4c5c45ae853072e34811abc1262f1
#
_entry.id   e6a4c5c45ae853072e34811abc1262f1
#
_cell.length_a   1.000
_cell.length_b   1.000
_cell.length_c   1.000
_cell.angle_alpha   90.00
_cell.angle_beta   90.00
_cell.angle_gamma   90.00
#
_symmetry.space_group_name_H-M   'P 1'
#
loop_
_entity.id
_entity.type
_entity.pdbx_description
1 polymer ?
#
loop_
_entity_poly.entity_id
_entity_poly.type
_entity_poly.pdbx_seq_one_letter_code
_entity_poly.pdbx_strand_id
1 'polypeptide(L)' 'MTKEQIVVNKKARAYLASTDWYVTRFLEKGVAIPEEITQKRDQARQSISDD' A
#
# COMPACT_ATOMS: atom_id res chain seq x y z
N MET A 1 10.52 -13.69 12.51
CA MET A 1 10.58 -12.49 11.66
C MET A 1 11.84 -11.68 11.98
N THR A 2 12.58 -11.29 10.98
CA THR A 2 13.81 -10.52 11.18
C THR A 2 13.50 -9.03 11.44
N LYS A 3 14.47 -8.34 12.00
CA LYS A 3 14.38 -6.90 12.21
C LYS A 3 14.16 -6.15 10.90
N GLU A 4 14.82 -6.59 9.84
CA GLU A 4 14.67 -6.01 8.50
C GLU A 4 13.27 -6.21 7.97
N GLN A 5 12.70 -7.39 8.15
CA GLN A 5 11.34 -7.67 7.71
C GLN A 5 10.31 -6.82 8.46
N ILE A 6 10.51 -6.59 9.75
CA ILE A 6 9.64 -5.72 10.54
C ILE A 6 9.65 -4.29 9.98
N VAL A 7 10.84 -3.77 9.63
CA VAL A 7 10.97 -2.43 9.06
C VAL A 7 10.29 -2.36 7.68
N VAL A 8 10.49 -3.36 6.84
CA VAL A 8 9.85 -3.42 5.52
C VAL A 8 8.33 -3.45 5.65
N ASN A 9 7.80 -4.28 6.55
CA ASN A 9 6.36 -4.36 6.79
C ASN A 9 5.80 -3.02 7.26
N LYS A 10 6.48 -2.36 8.18
CA LYS A 10 6.05 -1.08 8.71
C LYS A 10 5.99 -0.02 7.61
N LYS A 11 7.02 0.06 6.78
CA LYS A 11 7.06 1.01 5.66
C LYS A 11 5.97 0.71 4.63
N ALA A 12 5.78 -0.56 4.30
CA ALA A 12 4.75 -0.95 3.34
C ALA A 12 3.35 -0.61 3.84
N ARG A 13 3.07 -0.89 5.11
CA ARG A 13 1.77 -0.56 5.73
C ARG A 13 1.55 0.94 5.81
N ALA A 14 2.58 1.71 6.13
CA ALA A 14 2.51 3.17 6.16
C ALA A 14 2.19 3.72 4.76
N TYR A 15 2.83 3.17 3.73
CA TYR A 15 2.55 3.57 2.35
C TYR A 15 1.10 3.26 1.96
N LEU A 16 0.63 2.05 2.27
CA LEU A 16 -0.75 1.67 1.99
C LEU A 16 -1.74 2.58 2.71
N ALA A 17 -1.49 2.87 3.98
CA ALA A 17 -2.35 3.77 4.75
C ALA A 17 -2.34 5.19 4.17
N SER A 18 -1.19 5.70 3.78
CA SER A 18 -1.08 7.05 3.24
C SER A 18 -1.73 7.20 1.86
N THR A 19 -1.90 6.08 1.13
CA THR A 19 -2.52 6.10 -0.19
C THR A 19 -3.96 5.59 -0.21
N ASP A 20 -4.52 5.21 0.93
CA ASP A 20 -5.90 4.71 1.02
C ASP A 20 -6.92 5.74 0.56
N TRP A 21 -6.62 7.03 0.67
CA TRP A 21 -7.54 8.07 0.20
C TRP A 21 -7.82 7.98 -1.30
N TYR A 22 -6.88 7.43 -2.08
CA TYR A 22 -7.13 7.18 -3.50
C TYR A 22 -8.25 6.16 -3.70
N VAL A 23 -8.26 5.11 -2.88
CA VAL A 23 -9.29 4.07 -2.94
C VAL A 23 -10.64 4.64 -2.53
N THR A 24 -10.68 5.40 -1.45
CA THR A 24 -11.89 6.06 -0.98
C THR A 24 -12.46 6.99 -2.05
N ARG A 25 -11.59 7.78 -2.66
CA ARG A 25 -11.99 8.71 -3.72
C ARG A 25 -12.55 7.96 -4.93
N PHE A 26 -11.93 6.84 -5.29
CA PHE A 26 -12.43 6.01 -6.39
C PHE A 26 -13.83 5.48 -6.08
N LEU A 27 -14.04 4.97 -4.86
CA LEU A 27 -15.33 4.42 -4.45
C LEU A 27 -16.43 5.48 -4.36
N GLU A 28 -16.09 6.67 -3.89
CA GLU A 28 -17.08 7.73 -3.68
C GLU A 28 -17.36 8.54 -4.93
N LYS A 29 -16.33 8.84 -5.72
CA LYS A 29 -16.44 9.78 -6.85
C LYS A 29 -16.11 9.17 -8.21
N GLY A 30 -15.70 7.91 -8.25
CA GLY A 30 -15.34 7.24 -9.48
C GLY A 30 -14.08 7.79 -10.14
N VAL A 31 -13.24 8.48 -9.39
CA VAL A 31 -11.97 8.99 -9.91
C VAL A 31 -10.96 7.85 -9.96
N ALA A 32 -10.45 7.54 -11.15
CA ALA A 32 -9.51 6.43 -11.33
C ALA A 32 -8.23 6.62 -10.51
N ILE A 33 -7.75 5.53 -9.91
CA ILE A 33 -6.48 5.53 -9.19
C ILE A 33 -5.36 5.54 -10.24
N PRO A 34 -4.35 6.44 -10.12
CA PRO A 34 -3.22 6.42 -11.05
C PRO A 34 -2.57 5.05 -11.09
N GLU A 35 -2.23 4.57 -12.27
CA GLU A 35 -1.63 3.25 -12.46
C GLU A 35 -0.36 3.09 -11.64
N GLU A 36 0.47 4.13 -11.57
CA GLU A 36 1.69 4.13 -10.78
C GLU A 36 1.41 3.84 -9.31
N ILE A 37 0.36 4.45 -8.76
CA ILE A 37 -0.03 4.21 -7.37
C ILE A 37 -0.52 2.78 -7.18
N THR A 38 -1.31 2.26 -8.12
CA THR A 38 -1.80 0.88 -8.07
C THR A 38 -0.64 -0.10 -8.06
N GLN A 39 0.35 0.09 -8.93
CA GLN A 39 1.52 -0.77 -8.99
C GLN A 39 2.33 -0.73 -7.70
N LYS A 40 2.55 0.46 -7.15
CA LYS A 40 3.30 0.61 -5.90
C LYS A 40 2.56 -0.01 -4.72
N ARG A 41 1.25 0.12 -4.68
CA ARG A 41 0.44 -0.52 -3.64
C ARG A 41 0.52 -2.04 -3.72
N ASP A 42 0.50 -2.60 -4.92
CA ASP A 42 0.65 -4.04 -5.10
C ASP A 42 2.03 -4.51 -4.63
N GLN A 43 3.08 -3.77 -4.96
CA GLN A 43 4.43 -4.07 -4.49
C GLN A 43 4.51 -4.01 -2.97
N ALA A 44 3.87 -3.01 -2.35
CA ALA A 44 3.85 -2.89 -0.90
C ALA A 44 3.16 -4.09 -0.25
N ARG A 45 2.04 -4.54 -0.79
CA ARG A 45 1.35 -5.73 -0.29
C ARG A 45 2.20 -6.98 -0.41
N GLN A 46 2.91 -7.13 -1.53
CA GLN A 46 3.80 -8.27 -1.76
C GLN A 46 5.01 -8.26 -0.82
N SER A 47 5.43 -7.07 -0.38
CA SER A 47 6.55 -6.92 0.52
C SER A 47 6.22 -7.27 1.97
N ILE A 48 4.93 -7.26 2.32
CA ILE A 48 4.51 -7.57 3.69
C ILE A 48 4.55 -9.08 3.90
N SER A 49 5.21 -9.49 4.98
CA SER A 49 5.26 -10.88 5.41
C SER A 49 4.57 -11.01 6.75
N ASP A 50 3.63 -11.93 6.85
CA ASP A 50 2.85 -12.15 8.06
C ASP A 50 3.41 -13.25 8.95
N ASP A 51 4.60 -13.75 8.65
CA ASP A 51 5.25 -14.82 9.41
C ASP A 51 5.88 -14.32 10.70
#